data_574c268b23f52200eab2963ed50b6062
#
_entry.id   574c268b23f52200eab2963ed50b6062
#
_cell.length_a   1.000
_cell.length_b   1.000
_cell.length_c   1.000
_cell.angle_alpha   90.00
_cell.angle_beta   90.00
_cell.angle_gamma   90.00
#
_symmetry.space_group_name_H-M   'P 1'
#
loop_
_entity.id
_entity.type
_entity.pdbx_description
1 polymer ?
#
loop_
_entity_poly.entity_id
_entity_poly.type
_entity_poly.pdbx_seq_one_letter_code
_entity_poly.pdbx_strand_id
1 'polypeptide(L)'
;MNMSLKKLKIIAVAAFVFIGCSKSNNYDASCNFLADINVFSSLNLNLSQYNQLTFPSNPVYIPNVGNGGIIVNNSGTGYVAFDAADPNHIYSSCSVLSINGVEGICGCDDNNKYSLFTGQPLENPELRCGLKPYFVESSGNSLFISN
;
A
#
# COMPACT_ATOMS: atom_id res chain seq x y z
N MET A 1 49.33 47.36 -9.29
CA MET A 1 48.57 46.73 -10.37
C MET A 1 47.53 45.84 -9.69
N ASN A 2 46.37 46.44 -9.36
CA ASN A 2 45.28 45.80 -8.60
C ASN A 2 44.33 45.14 -9.56
N MET A 3 44.37 43.83 -9.67
CA MET A 3 43.39 43.08 -10.43
C MET A 3 42.55 42.24 -9.46
N SER A 4 41.56 42.93 -9.07
CA SER A 4 40.15 42.52 -8.87
C SER A 4 39.88 41.18 -8.17
N LEU A 5 39.87 41.25 -6.82
CA LEU A 5 39.28 40.27 -5.94
C LEU A 5 37.74 40.10 -6.11
N LYS A 6 37.14 40.79 -7.06
CA LYS A 6 35.66 40.77 -7.28
C LYS A 6 35.17 39.64 -8.18
N LYS A 7 36.05 38.93 -8.88
CA LYS A 7 35.63 37.82 -9.76
C LYS A 7 35.67 36.44 -9.10
N LEU A 8 36.19 36.32 -7.88
CA LEU A 8 36.29 35.05 -7.18
C LEU A 8 35.06 34.71 -6.32
N LYS A 9 34.12 35.67 -6.20
CA LYS A 9 32.90 35.47 -5.38
C LYS A 9 31.67 34.95 -6.14
N ILE A 10 31.76 34.75 -7.44
CA ILE A 10 30.59 34.36 -8.28
C ILE A 10 30.57 32.85 -8.62
N ILE A 11 31.64 32.12 -8.31
CA ILE A 11 31.74 30.69 -8.66
C ILE A 11 31.27 29.76 -7.50
N ALA A 12 30.98 30.30 -6.31
CA ALA A 12 30.68 29.52 -5.10
C ALA A 12 29.18 29.28 -4.84
N VAL A 13 28.27 29.62 -5.77
CA VAL A 13 26.79 29.51 -5.51
C VAL A 13 26.08 28.54 -6.45
N ALA A 14 26.78 27.73 -7.19
CA ALA A 14 26.14 26.76 -8.10
C ALA A 14 26.28 25.27 -7.65
N ALA A 15 26.44 25.01 -6.36
CA ALA A 15 26.25 23.65 -5.81
C ALA A 15 24.80 23.48 -5.41
N PHE A 16 23.89 23.45 -6.39
CA PHE A 16 22.52 22.94 -6.17
C PHE A 16 22.60 21.46 -5.89
N VAL A 17 22.50 21.12 -4.62
CA VAL A 17 22.31 19.75 -4.18
C VAL A 17 20.96 19.29 -4.69
N PHE A 18 20.95 18.47 -5.74
CA PHE A 18 19.79 17.67 -6.10
C PHE A 18 19.57 16.65 -4.99
N ILE A 19 18.77 17.02 -4.00
CA ILE A 19 18.18 16.05 -3.08
C ILE A 19 17.13 15.31 -3.91
N GLY A 20 17.57 14.25 -4.56
CA GLY A 20 16.66 13.30 -5.19
C GLY A 20 15.82 12.69 -4.08
N CYS A 21 14.52 13.00 -4.03
CA CYS A 21 13.55 12.20 -3.33
C CYS A 21 13.56 10.80 -3.99
N SER A 22 14.33 9.87 -3.45
CA SER A 22 14.11 8.45 -3.76
C SER A 22 12.75 8.10 -3.15
N LYS A 23 11.80 7.68 -3.98
CA LYS A 23 10.62 6.97 -3.50
C LYS A 23 11.14 5.70 -2.85
N SER A 24 11.30 5.72 -1.54
CA SER A 24 11.52 4.50 -0.77
C SER A 24 10.18 3.77 -0.77
N ASN A 25 10.04 2.75 -1.62
CA ASN A 25 9.07 1.71 -1.37
C ASN A 25 9.58 1.01 -0.09
N ASN A 26 9.01 1.39 1.05
CA ASN A 26 9.35 0.84 2.36
C ASN A 26 8.79 -0.58 2.53
N TYR A 27 8.83 -1.40 1.48
CA TYR A 27 8.58 -2.82 1.59
C TYR A 27 9.89 -3.48 1.99
N ASP A 28 9.94 -4.01 3.21
CA ASP A 28 11.12 -4.71 3.71
C ASP A 28 11.42 -5.91 2.81
N ALA A 29 12.63 -6.00 2.27
CA ALA A 29 13.04 -7.09 1.39
C ALA A 29 13.03 -8.47 2.09
N SER A 30 12.92 -8.51 3.42
CA SER A 30 12.70 -9.74 4.20
C SER A 30 11.24 -10.21 4.20
N CYS A 31 10.31 -9.36 3.72
CA CYS A 31 8.88 -9.64 3.64
C CYS A 31 8.53 -10.32 2.31
N ASN A 32 9.08 -11.50 2.06
CA ASN A 32 8.98 -12.21 0.78
C ASN A 32 8.17 -13.51 0.83
N PHE A 33 7.32 -13.69 1.84
CA PHE A 33 6.43 -14.86 1.91
C PHE A 33 5.34 -14.86 0.85
N LEU A 34 4.99 -13.68 0.33
CA LEU A 34 4.01 -13.53 -0.72
C LEU A 34 4.69 -13.49 -2.09
N ALA A 35 4.13 -14.21 -3.05
CA ALA A 35 4.63 -14.21 -4.42
C ALA A 35 4.45 -12.83 -5.07
N ASP A 36 5.37 -12.49 -5.98
CA ASP A 36 5.23 -11.30 -6.82
C ASP A 36 4.37 -11.64 -8.04
N ILE A 37 3.07 -11.48 -7.88
CA ILE A 37 2.05 -11.79 -8.88
C ILE A 37 1.63 -10.48 -9.55
N ASN A 38 1.62 -10.46 -10.89
CA ASN A 38 1.05 -9.33 -11.61
C ASN A 38 -0.45 -9.23 -11.33
N VAL A 39 -0.87 -8.08 -10.86
CA VAL A 39 -2.25 -7.78 -10.53
C VAL A 39 -2.78 -6.70 -11.46
N PHE A 40 -3.93 -6.97 -12.05
CA PHE A 40 -4.75 -5.96 -12.71
C PHE A 40 -6.22 -6.30 -12.44
N SER A 41 -6.94 -5.39 -11.82
CA SER A 41 -8.37 -5.54 -11.53
C SER A 41 -9.10 -4.22 -11.77
N SER A 42 -10.32 -4.28 -12.27
CA SER A 42 -11.17 -3.12 -12.47
C SER A 42 -12.50 -3.31 -11.75
N LEU A 43 -12.86 -2.34 -10.90
CA LEU A 43 -14.10 -2.35 -10.12
C LEU A 43 -15.01 -1.23 -10.58
N ASN A 44 -16.26 -1.56 -10.86
CA ASN A 44 -17.29 -0.56 -11.12
C ASN A 44 -18.09 -0.31 -9.84
N LEU A 45 -17.97 0.88 -9.27
CA LEU A 45 -18.59 1.28 -8.01
C LEU A 45 -20.13 1.35 -8.07
N ASN A 46 -20.72 1.32 -9.27
CA ASN A 46 -22.18 1.24 -9.43
C ASN A 46 -22.73 -0.16 -9.21
N LEU A 47 -21.87 -1.18 -9.18
CA LEU A 47 -22.30 -2.55 -8.91
C LEU A 47 -22.55 -2.73 -7.41
N SER A 48 -23.61 -3.42 -7.05
CA SER A 48 -24.05 -3.62 -5.65
C SER A 48 -22.96 -4.23 -4.76
N GLN A 49 -22.09 -5.06 -5.33
CA GLN A 49 -20.98 -5.71 -4.63
C GLN A 49 -19.83 -4.75 -4.27
N TYR A 50 -19.75 -3.58 -4.92
CA TYR A 50 -18.66 -2.60 -4.71
C TYR A 50 -19.17 -1.22 -4.27
N ASN A 51 -20.48 -0.99 -4.29
CA ASN A 51 -21.03 0.34 -4.01
C ASN A 51 -20.74 0.84 -2.60
N GLN A 52 -20.52 -0.05 -1.64
CA GLN A 52 -20.14 0.35 -0.28
C GLN A 52 -18.76 1.06 -0.23
N LEU A 53 -17.89 0.86 -1.23
CA LEU A 53 -16.64 1.63 -1.36
C LEU A 53 -16.86 3.12 -1.63
N THR A 54 -18.06 3.54 -2.03
CA THR A 54 -18.39 4.97 -2.15
C THR A 54 -18.47 5.67 -0.80
N PHE A 55 -18.59 4.91 0.29
CA PHE A 55 -18.60 5.43 1.65
C PHE A 55 -17.25 5.13 2.34
N PRO A 56 -16.64 6.11 3.03
CA PRO A 56 -15.40 5.88 3.77
C PRO A 56 -15.53 4.77 4.81
N SER A 57 -14.43 4.05 5.05
CA SER A 57 -14.33 3.01 6.08
C SER A 57 -15.21 1.79 5.85
N ASN A 58 -15.56 1.51 4.60
CA ASN A 58 -16.33 0.33 4.20
C ASN A 58 -15.49 -0.53 3.25
N PRO A 59 -14.53 -1.31 3.77
CA PRO A 59 -13.66 -2.12 2.92
C PRO A 59 -14.41 -3.27 2.26
N VAL A 60 -13.94 -3.65 1.06
CA VAL A 60 -14.46 -4.75 0.25
C VAL A 60 -13.35 -5.75 -0.04
N TYR A 61 -13.65 -7.02 0.14
CA TYR A 61 -12.79 -8.12 -0.28
C TYR A 61 -13.10 -8.56 -1.72
N ILE A 62 -12.05 -8.73 -2.52
CA ILE A 62 -12.11 -9.16 -3.92
C ILE A 62 -11.33 -10.46 -4.05
N PRO A 63 -12.01 -11.58 -4.31
CA PRO A 63 -11.36 -12.89 -4.42
C PRO A 63 -10.62 -13.07 -5.74
N ASN A 64 -9.74 -14.08 -5.78
CA ASN A 64 -9.07 -14.58 -6.97
C ASN A 64 -8.14 -13.58 -7.69
N VAL A 65 -7.62 -12.60 -6.96
CA VAL A 65 -6.64 -11.62 -7.45
C VAL A 65 -5.52 -11.52 -6.41
N GLY A 66 -4.25 -11.42 -6.84
CA GLY A 66 -3.12 -11.42 -5.92
C GLY A 66 -2.88 -12.78 -5.26
N ASN A 67 -2.29 -12.79 -4.06
CA ASN A 67 -2.02 -14.01 -3.30
C ASN A 67 -3.26 -14.53 -2.58
N GLY A 68 -3.88 -13.71 -1.75
CA GLY A 68 -5.03 -14.08 -0.92
C GLY A 68 -6.33 -13.36 -1.30
N GLY A 69 -6.42 -12.75 -2.46
CA GLY A 69 -7.43 -11.75 -2.80
C GLY A 69 -6.91 -10.35 -2.54
N ILE A 70 -7.75 -9.35 -2.76
CA ILE A 70 -7.43 -7.94 -2.49
C ILE A 70 -8.49 -7.37 -1.56
N ILE A 71 -8.06 -6.58 -0.58
CA ILE A 71 -8.96 -5.75 0.22
C ILE A 71 -8.78 -4.31 -0.23
N VAL A 72 -9.88 -3.69 -0.67
CA VAL A 72 -9.93 -2.27 -1.05
C VAL A 72 -10.69 -1.50 0.01
N ASN A 73 -10.18 -0.34 0.40
CA ASN A 73 -10.84 0.53 1.37
C ASN A 73 -10.86 1.98 0.86
N ASN A 74 -11.96 2.67 1.15
CA ASN A 74 -12.06 4.11 0.97
C ASN A 74 -11.56 4.81 2.24
N SER A 75 -10.46 5.53 2.14
CA SER A 75 -9.86 6.27 3.25
C SER A 75 -10.51 7.62 3.55
N GLY A 76 -11.49 8.03 2.75
CA GLY A 76 -12.12 9.35 2.81
C GLY A 76 -11.39 10.41 1.95
N THR A 77 -10.11 10.22 1.69
CA THR A 77 -9.30 11.09 0.80
C THR A 77 -8.89 10.39 -0.50
N GLY A 78 -9.19 9.10 -0.62
CA GLY A 78 -8.88 8.26 -1.76
C GLY A 78 -9.09 6.79 -1.44
N TYR A 79 -8.61 5.93 -2.31
CA TYR A 79 -8.70 4.49 -2.14
C TYR A 79 -7.34 3.88 -1.87
N VAL A 80 -7.31 2.86 -1.03
CA VAL A 80 -6.14 2.02 -0.77
C VAL A 80 -6.50 0.57 -1.04
N ALA A 81 -5.54 -0.21 -1.50
CA ALA A 81 -5.72 -1.63 -1.75
C ALA A 81 -4.51 -2.41 -1.25
N PHE A 82 -4.78 -3.58 -0.64
CA PHE A 82 -3.77 -4.46 -0.10
C PHE A 82 -4.06 -5.91 -0.50
N ASP A 83 -3.00 -6.71 -0.64
CA ASP A 83 -3.18 -8.17 -0.70
C ASP A 83 -3.85 -8.65 0.60
N ALA A 84 -4.81 -9.53 0.47
CA ALA A 84 -5.53 -10.06 1.62
C ALA A 84 -4.80 -11.23 2.30
N ALA A 85 -3.59 -11.59 1.85
CA ALA A 85 -2.76 -12.56 2.53
C ALA A 85 -1.87 -11.89 3.57
N ASP A 86 -1.75 -12.51 4.75
CA ASP A 86 -0.83 -12.07 5.80
C ASP A 86 0.62 -12.18 5.32
N PRO A 87 1.38 -11.05 5.23
CA PRO A 87 2.75 -11.05 4.74
C PRO A 87 3.77 -11.64 5.72
N ASN A 88 3.37 -11.95 6.94
CA ASN A 88 4.22 -12.57 7.97
C ASN A 88 4.06 -14.10 8.04
N HIS A 89 3.24 -14.67 7.14
CA HIS A 89 3.01 -16.10 6.99
C HIS A 89 3.39 -16.61 5.60
N ILE A 90 3.83 -17.87 5.54
CA ILE A 90 3.78 -18.63 4.29
C ILE A 90 2.30 -18.76 3.91
N TYR A 91 1.97 -18.45 2.65
CA TYR A 91 0.58 -18.46 2.18
C TYR A 91 -0.11 -19.82 2.45
N SER A 92 -1.25 -19.75 3.09
CA SER A 92 -2.12 -20.87 3.41
C SER A 92 -3.57 -20.39 3.52
N SER A 93 -4.52 -21.32 3.64
CA SER A 93 -5.93 -20.93 3.76
C SER A 93 -6.23 -20.09 5.01
N CYS A 94 -5.50 -20.32 6.12
CA CYS A 94 -5.70 -19.53 7.34
C CYS A 94 -5.05 -18.14 7.25
N SER A 95 -4.01 -17.94 6.42
CA SER A 95 -3.33 -16.65 6.30
C SER A 95 -4.11 -15.60 5.50
N VAL A 96 -5.28 -15.95 4.96
CA VAL A 96 -6.16 -15.00 4.30
C VAL A 96 -6.92 -14.17 5.35
N LEU A 97 -6.83 -12.85 5.19
CA LEU A 97 -7.43 -11.91 6.13
C LEU A 97 -8.95 -11.85 6.01
N SER A 98 -9.62 -11.86 7.14
CA SER A 98 -11.02 -11.48 7.26
C SER A 98 -11.13 -9.98 7.61
N ILE A 99 -12.23 -9.35 7.15
CA ILE A 99 -12.49 -7.93 7.44
C ILE A 99 -13.31 -7.81 8.71
N ASN A 100 -12.85 -7.00 9.66
CA ASN A 100 -13.59 -6.60 10.84
C ASN A 100 -13.54 -5.07 10.99
N GLY A 101 -14.58 -4.37 10.54
CA GLY A 101 -14.57 -2.91 10.42
C GLY A 101 -13.47 -2.46 9.46
N VAL A 102 -12.46 -1.78 9.97
CA VAL A 102 -11.30 -1.28 9.20
C VAL A 102 -10.00 -2.02 9.55
N GLU A 103 -10.13 -3.21 10.08
CA GLU A 103 -9.03 -4.12 10.39
C GLU A 103 -9.10 -5.36 9.51
N GLY A 104 -7.94 -5.81 9.02
CA GLY A 104 -7.74 -7.13 8.44
C GLY A 104 -7.19 -8.06 9.50
N ILE A 105 -7.84 -9.21 9.71
CA ILE A 105 -7.48 -10.18 10.77
C ILE A 105 -7.07 -11.48 10.12
N CYS A 106 -5.86 -11.96 10.41
CA CYS A 106 -5.38 -13.27 9.99
C CYS A 106 -6.21 -14.38 10.65
N GLY A 107 -6.57 -15.40 9.88
CA GLY A 107 -7.31 -16.55 10.39
C GLY A 107 -6.46 -17.62 11.07
N CYS A 108 -5.11 -17.46 11.10
CA CYS A 108 -4.21 -18.35 11.78
C CYS A 108 -4.22 -18.12 13.31
N ASP A 109 -3.62 -19.03 14.09
CA ASP A 109 -3.70 -19.02 15.56
C ASP A 109 -3.13 -17.74 16.21
N ASP A 110 -2.22 -17.04 15.54
CA ASP A 110 -1.61 -15.81 16.01
C ASP A 110 -2.51 -14.58 15.85
N ASN A 111 -3.58 -14.69 15.04
CA ASN A 111 -4.59 -13.65 14.84
C ASN A 111 -3.99 -12.25 14.55
N ASN A 112 -2.94 -12.19 13.73
CA ASN A 112 -2.31 -10.93 13.36
C ASN A 112 -3.32 -9.95 12.79
N LYS A 113 -3.24 -8.69 13.23
CA LYS A 113 -4.16 -7.62 12.83
C LYS A 113 -3.44 -6.53 12.08
N TYR A 114 -4.10 -5.99 11.07
CA TYR A 114 -3.58 -4.93 10.21
C TYR A 114 -4.60 -3.82 10.00
N SER A 115 -4.12 -2.59 9.96
CA SER A 115 -4.94 -1.44 9.57
C SER A 115 -5.24 -1.47 8.07
N LEU A 116 -6.51 -1.44 7.69
CA LEU A 116 -6.93 -1.34 6.29
C LEU A 116 -6.88 0.10 5.75
N PHE A 117 -6.33 1.05 6.49
CA PHE A 117 -5.97 2.38 6.01
C PHE A 117 -4.51 2.48 5.61
N THR A 118 -3.62 1.87 6.40
CA THR A 118 -2.17 2.04 6.25
C THR A 118 -1.44 0.76 5.87
N GLY A 119 -2.09 -0.40 6.01
CA GLY A 119 -1.48 -1.71 5.85
C GLY A 119 -0.54 -2.11 6.99
N GLN A 120 -0.38 -1.26 8.01
CA GLN A 120 0.55 -1.53 9.10
C GLN A 120 -0.03 -2.52 10.11
N PRO A 121 0.83 -3.38 10.71
CA PRO A 121 0.43 -4.25 11.81
C PRO A 121 -0.12 -3.44 12.99
N LEU A 122 -1.10 -4.01 13.67
CA LEU A 122 -1.69 -3.52 14.92
C LEU A 122 -1.34 -4.51 16.05
N GLU A 123 -1.24 -4.01 17.28
CA GLU A 123 -1.10 -4.80 18.52
C GLU A 123 0.21 -5.61 18.68
N ASN A 124 0.86 -6.05 17.61
CA ASN A 124 2.09 -6.83 17.69
C ASN A 124 3.27 -6.06 17.06
N PRO A 125 4.15 -5.45 17.88
CA PRO A 125 5.29 -4.66 17.40
C PRO A 125 6.41 -5.52 16.78
N GLU A 126 6.36 -6.84 16.94
CA GLU A 126 7.36 -7.75 16.36
C GLU A 126 7.07 -8.09 14.89
N LEU A 127 5.85 -7.82 14.42
CA LEU A 127 5.49 -7.99 13.01
C LEU A 127 6.23 -6.95 12.16
N ARG A 128 7.13 -7.42 11.32
CA ARG A 128 7.98 -6.57 10.48
C ARG A 128 7.30 -6.16 9.18
N CYS A 129 6.40 -7.00 8.68
CA CYS A 129 5.81 -6.86 7.38
C CYS A 129 4.42 -6.24 7.49
N GLY A 130 4.23 -5.07 6.87
CA GLY A 130 2.91 -4.53 6.57
C GLY A 130 2.28 -5.26 5.38
N LEU A 131 0.98 -5.07 5.17
CA LEU A 131 0.26 -5.63 4.03
C LEU A 131 0.91 -5.19 2.71
N LYS A 132 0.98 -6.09 1.73
CA LYS A 132 1.48 -5.78 0.38
C LYS A 132 0.52 -4.80 -0.29
N PRO A 133 0.95 -3.56 -0.61
CA PRO A 133 0.07 -2.56 -1.21
C PRO A 133 -0.03 -2.75 -2.72
N TYR A 134 -1.16 -2.31 -3.27
CA TYR A 134 -1.39 -2.16 -4.71
C TYR A 134 -1.68 -0.70 -5.05
N PHE A 135 -1.35 -0.29 -6.28
CA PHE A 135 -1.76 1.00 -6.78
C PHE A 135 -3.26 1.02 -7.05
N VAL A 136 -3.91 2.13 -6.71
CA VAL A 136 -5.32 2.34 -7.03
C VAL A 136 -5.46 3.65 -7.79
N GLU A 137 -5.97 3.57 -9.00
CA GLU A 137 -6.35 4.72 -9.81
C GLU A 137 -7.89 4.81 -9.85
N SER A 138 -8.42 5.99 -9.57
CA SER A 138 -9.85 6.27 -9.64
C SER A 138 -10.17 7.09 -10.88
N SER A 139 -11.11 6.62 -11.69
CA SER A 139 -11.60 7.33 -12.87
C SER A 139 -13.12 7.23 -12.96
N GLY A 140 -13.81 8.32 -12.67
CA GLY A 140 -15.27 8.34 -12.56
C GLY A 140 -15.77 7.35 -11.51
N ASN A 141 -16.60 6.41 -11.91
CA ASN A 141 -17.14 5.36 -11.04
C ASN A 141 -16.35 4.04 -11.14
N SER A 142 -15.11 4.08 -11.62
CA SER A 142 -14.26 2.90 -11.75
C SER A 142 -12.98 3.05 -10.93
N LEU A 143 -12.55 1.96 -10.31
CA LEU A 143 -11.24 1.83 -9.69
C LEU A 143 -10.43 0.83 -10.50
N PHE A 144 -9.19 1.18 -10.79
CA PHE A 144 -8.20 0.29 -11.42
C PHE A 144 -7.12 -0.02 -10.39
N ILE A 145 -6.87 -1.31 -10.17
CA ILE A 145 -5.93 -1.79 -9.17
C ILE A 145 -4.82 -2.54 -9.91
N SER A 146 -3.58 -2.18 -9.62
CA SER A 146 -2.40 -2.78 -10.26
C SER A 146 -1.17 -2.78 -9.33
N ASN A 147 -0.11 -3.48 -9.71
CA ASN A 147 1.22 -3.40 -9.10
C ASN A 147 2.28 -2.99 -10.12
#